data_8076821004e9812dacc643c04b0ae01f
#
_entry.id   8076821004e9812dacc643c04b0ae01f
#
_cell.length_a   1.000
_cell.length_b   1.000
_cell.length_c   1.000
_cell.angle_alpha   90.00
_cell.angle_beta   90.00
_cell.angle_gamma   90.00
#
_symmetry.space_group_name_H-M   'P 1'
#
loop_
_entity.id
_entity.type
_entity.pdbx_description
1 polymer ?
#
loop_
_entity_poly.entity_id
_entity_poly.type
_entity_poly.pdbx_seq_one_letter_code
_entity_poly.pdbx_strand_id
1 'polypeptide(L)'
;MKHIFNKIAAFAVAGFCLAACVEPITVDKVDDSAFNNVTNLIGSVRDLNTNKQENIVEIRKEDYNTSILFTLARAPKKGVDVKVSYDAAYVETYNGIHGTSFEALPEEQFTLQNDGKIVVAPDETRSFKLDLTIGQFADSLEKTYVLPLKATVSTDGVLASETRLVYLVKNMSFQGMAKPGKDKQVIVFFEVNNTNPLNALQFETENGELLIDYLVLFAYNINYDAEKGRVYCFANPQCQYILDHYDEIIKPLRDRGMKVIISVLGNHDMAGLAQLSDMGAREFAKEMAALVYGYGFDGINYDDEYSASPDTSIPWFTRPSVAAGDRLYFETKKAMPDKEMMAYQFGSALGEGFVDGVSPGDYMSICVGDYGRAGYPYDGMTRANCSYQSSEFAQWRSVPTESTVNTFMNNEYGYWMIFSLWNSASQQKRDFEAMNLLSRGIYGVDMKKPTIYYPATTSLESKPIEW
;
A
#
# COMPACT_ATOMS: atom_id res chain seq x y z
N MET A 1 -4.73 -74.19 -38.10
CA MET A 1 -4.31 -74.26 -36.69
C MET A 1 -3.48 -73.03 -36.21
N LYS A 2 -2.63 -72.41 -37.04
CA LYS A 2 -1.83 -71.23 -36.61
C LYS A 2 -2.64 -69.93 -36.30
N HIS A 3 -3.81 -69.76 -36.91
CA HIS A 3 -4.64 -68.56 -36.68
C HIS A 3 -5.50 -68.56 -35.39
N ILE A 4 -5.72 -69.75 -34.82
CA ILE A 4 -6.51 -69.91 -33.60
C ILE A 4 -5.62 -69.63 -32.37
N PHE A 5 -4.35 -70.06 -32.41
CA PHE A 5 -3.41 -69.81 -31.31
C PHE A 5 -3.09 -68.31 -31.11
N ASN A 6 -2.98 -67.52 -32.20
CA ASN A 6 -2.72 -66.11 -32.10
C ASN A 6 -3.88 -65.29 -31.52
N LYS A 7 -5.13 -65.78 -31.73
CA LYS A 7 -6.31 -65.09 -31.13
C LYS A 7 -6.47 -65.41 -29.64
N ILE A 8 -6.08 -66.60 -29.21
CA ILE A 8 -6.14 -66.97 -27.79
C ILE A 8 -5.02 -66.28 -27.01
N ALA A 9 -3.82 -66.17 -27.60
CA ALA A 9 -2.74 -65.42 -26.98
C ALA A 9 -3.04 -63.91 -26.85
N ALA A 10 -3.69 -63.29 -27.86
CA ALA A 10 -4.11 -61.88 -27.80
C ALA A 10 -5.22 -61.69 -26.77
N PHE A 11 -6.14 -62.61 -26.57
CA PHE A 11 -7.17 -62.51 -25.52
C PHE A 11 -6.60 -62.72 -24.11
N ALA A 12 -5.62 -63.60 -23.94
CA ALA A 12 -4.96 -63.79 -22.65
C ALA A 12 -4.12 -62.61 -22.23
N VAL A 13 -3.43 -61.93 -23.18
CA VAL A 13 -2.66 -60.70 -22.89
C VAL A 13 -3.59 -59.52 -22.62
N ALA A 14 -4.71 -59.39 -23.35
CA ALA A 14 -5.71 -58.34 -23.07
C ALA A 14 -6.43 -58.57 -21.72
N GLY A 15 -6.66 -59.83 -21.32
CA GLY A 15 -7.23 -60.15 -20.00
C GLY A 15 -6.28 -59.85 -18.83
N PHE A 16 -4.97 -60.06 -19.03
CA PHE A 16 -3.98 -59.72 -18.00
C PHE A 16 -3.76 -58.22 -17.85
N CYS A 17 -3.87 -57.42 -18.93
CA CYS A 17 -3.79 -55.96 -18.85
C CYS A 17 -5.03 -55.32 -18.20
N LEU A 18 -6.19 -55.98 -18.24
CA LEU A 18 -7.40 -55.47 -17.59
C LEU A 18 -7.49 -55.90 -16.11
N ALA A 19 -6.81 -56.96 -15.71
CA ALA A 19 -6.76 -57.38 -14.31
C ALA A 19 -5.71 -56.59 -13.49
N ALA A 20 -4.71 -56.01 -14.15
CA ALA A 20 -3.70 -55.17 -13.48
C ALA A 20 -4.16 -53.74 -13.17
N CYS A 21 -5.35 -53.33 -13.66
CA CYS A 21 -5.90 -52.00 -13.43
C CYS A 21 -7.10 -51.98 -12.46
N VAL A 22 -7.31 -53.04 -11.69
CA VAL A 22 -8.45 -53.12 -10.74
C VAL A 22 -7.98 -53.47 -9.32
N GLU A 23 -6.81 -53.00 -8.94
CA GLU A 23 -6.65 -52.76 -7.52
C GLU A 23 -7.29 -51.37 -7.27
N PRO A 24 -8.36 -51.27 -6.45
CA PRO A 24 -8.81 -49.99 -6.01
C PRO A 24 -7.59 -49.33 -5.35
N ILE A 25 -7.23 -48.13 -5.80
CA ILE A 25 -6.36 -47.28 -5.03
C ILE A 25 -7.13 -47.09 -3.71
N THR A 26 -6.86 -47.91 -2.73
CA THR A 26 -7.20 -47.60 -1.36
C THR A 26 -6.34 -46.40 -1.03
N VAL A 27 -6.91 -45.23 -1.27
CA VAL A 27 -6.49 -44.06 -0.52
C VAL A 27 -6.61 -44.51 0.93
N ASP A 28 -5.47 -44.71 1.59
CA ASP A 28 -5.45 -44.92 3.03
C ASP A 28 -6.42 -43.92 3.61
N LYS A 29 -7.39 -44.38 4.38
CA LYS A 29 -8.26 -43.46 5.08
C LYS A 29 -7.32 -42.60 5.89
N VAL A 30 -7.19 -41.32 5.47
CA VAL A 30 -6.52 -40.32 6.30
C VAL A 30 -7.15 -40.52 7.68
N ASP A 31 -6.34 -40.82 8.67
CA ASP A 31 -6.83 -40.93 10.04
C ASP A 31 -7.24 -39.53 10.48
N ASP A 32 -8.49 -39.19 10.20
CA ASP A 32 -9.12 -37.93 10.59
C ASP A 32 -9.37 -37.86 12.09
N SER A 33 -9.02 -38.90 12.86
CA SER A 33 -9.32 -38.95 14.28
C SER A 33 -8.70 -37.78 15.06
N ALA A 34 -7.50 -37.33 14.63
CA ALA A 34 -6.88 -36.14 15.19
C ALA A 34 -7.67 -34.86 14.89
N PHE A 35 -8.39 -34.82 13.78
CA PHE A 35 -9.21 -33.66 13.37
C PHE A 35 -10.67 -33.80 13.84
N ASN A 36 -11.20 -35.01 13.87
CA ASN A 36 -12.58 -35.29 14.27
C ASN A 36 -12.77 -35.35 15.79
N ASN A 37 -11.71 -35.59 16.55
CA ASN A 37 -11.71 -35.56 18.01
C ASN A 37 -11.25 -34.24 18.61
N VAL A 38 -11.28 -33.12 17.88
CA VAL A 38 -11.05 -31.80 18.45
C VAL A 38 -12.20 -31.49 19.42
N THR A 39 -12.04 -31.86 20.67
CA THR A 39 -12.97 -31.53 21.75
C THR A 39 -12.87 -30.06 22.16
N ASN A 40 -11.75 -29.43 21.83
CA ASN A 40 -11.48 -28.03 22.14
C ASN A 40 -12.24 -27.07 21.22
N LEU A 41 -12.72 -25.97 21.80
CA LEU A 41 -13.25 -24.85 21.05
C LEU A 41 -12.09 -24.03 20.47
N ILE A 42 -12.15 -23.71 19.18
CA ILE A 42 -11.16 -22.88 18.52
C ILE A 42 -11.69 -21.46 18.44
N GLY A 43 -10.90 -20.49 18.90
CA GLY A 43 -11.27 -19.08 18.93
C GLY A 43 -10.22 -18.16 18.34
N SER A 44 -10.66 -16.99 17.89
CA SER A 44 -9.80 -15.93 17.34
C SER A 44 -10.30 -14.55 17.75
N VAL A 45 -9.38 -13.59 17.86
CA VAL A 45 -9.66 -12.17 18.12
C VAL A 45 -9.59 -11.38 16.82
N ARG A 46 -10.52 -10.42 16.61
CA ARG A 46 -10.57 -9.58 15.42
C ARG A 46 -11.11 -8.19 15.72
N ASP A 47 -10.74 -7.23 14.92
CA ASP A 47 -11.40 -5.93 14.87
C ASP A 47 -12.81 -6.09 14.27
N LEU A 48 -13.81 -5.46 14.87
CA LEU A 48 -15.22 -5.60 14.45
C LEU A 48 -15.49 -4.92 13.11
N ASN A 49 -14.86 -3.76 12.86
CA ASN A 49 -15.15 -2.95 11.69
C ASN A 49 -14.50 -3.52 10.43
N THR A 50 -13.27 -4.00 10.56
CA THR A 50 -12.48 -4.51 9.43
C THR A 50 -12.55 -6.02 9.27
N ASN A 51 -12.92 -6.73 10.35
CA ASN A 51 -12.81 -8.20 10.47
C ASN A 51 -11.38 -8.73 10.24
N LYS A 52 -10.35 -7.89 10.45
CA LYS A 52 -8.93 -8.22 10.29
C LYS A 52 -8.24 -8.34 11.65
N GLN A 53 -7.07 -8.98 11.63
CA GLN A 53 -6.18 -9.08 12.79
C GLN A 53 -5.03 -8.08 12.72
N GLU A 54 -4.74 -7.56 11.54
CA GLU A 54 -3.80 -6.47 11.32
C GLU A 54 -4.53 -5.29 10.69
N ASN A 55 -4.39 -4.12 11.31
CA ASN A 55 -5.12 -2.92 10.94
C ASN A 55 -4.15 -1.73 10.88
N ILE A 56 -4.38 -0.83 9.95
CA ILE A 56 -3.68 0.44 9.86
C ILE A 56 -4.63 1.53 10.31
N VAL A 57 -4.18 2.38 11.24
CA VAL A 57 -4.95 3.47 11.81
C VAL A 57 -4.16 4.77 11.64
N GLU A 58 -4.74 5.75 10.99
CA GLU A 58 -4.19 7.10 10.90
C GLU A 58 -4.88 8.01 11.91
N ILE A 59 -4.12 8.50 12.89
CA ILE A 59 -4.60 9.47 13.87
C ILE A 59 -4.24 10.87 13.40
N ARG A 60 -5.25 11.66 13.06
CA ARG A 60 -5.10 13.05 12.62
C ARG A 60 -5.48 14.02 13.74
N LYS A 61 -6.71 14.47 13.78
CA LYS A 61 -7.25 15.43 14.75
C LYS A 61 -8.44 14.89 15.53
N GLU A 62 -8.70 13.60 15.41
CA GLU A 62 -9.81 12.91 16.09
C GLU A 62 -9.32 11.57 16.63
N ASP A 63 -9.94 11.12 17.71
CA ASP A 63 -9.68 9.81 18.28
C ASP A 63 -10.21 8.72 17.33
N TYR A 64 -9.46 7.64 17.20
CA TYR A 64 -9.94 6.46 16.48
C TYR A 64 -10.70 5.54 17.46
N ASN A 65 -11.94 5.23 17.10
CA ASN A 65 -12.80 4.35 17.88
C ASN A 65 -13.18 3.10 17.10
N THR A 66 -12.98 1.95 17.70
CA THR A 66 -13.38 0.65 17.16
C THR A 66 -13.82 -0.29 18.29
N SER A 67 -14.25 -1.51 17.93
CA SER A 67 -14.55 -2.57 18.89
C SER A 67 -13.84 -3.85 18.50
N ILE A 68 -13.50 -4.63 19.49
CA ILE A 68 -12.83 -5.93 19.37
C ILE A 68 -13.84 -7.03 19.68
N LEU A 69 -13.81 -8.10 18.90
CA LEU A 69 -14.57 -9.33 19.14
C LEU A 69 -13.63 -10.52 19.29
N PHE A 70 -14.03 -11.44 20.16
CA PHE A 70 -13.53 -12.80 20.16
C PHE A 70 -14.59 -13.72 19.59
N THR A 71 -14.22 -14.56 18.63
CA THR A 71 -15.13 -15.48 17.94
C THR A 71 -14.71 -16.92 18.17
N LEU A 72 -15.67 -17.82 18.31
CA LEU A 72 -15.46 -19.26 18.40
C LEU A 72 -15.99 -19.95 17.15
N ALA A 73 -15.29 -20.99 16.71
CA ALA A 73 -15.71 -21.81 15.56
C ALA A 73 -17.07 -22.52 15.78
N ARG A 74 -17.45 -22.73 17.05
CA ARG A 74 -18.75 -23.28 17.45
C ARG A 74 -19.17 -22.73 18.82
N ALA A 75 -20.46 -22.77 19.09
CA ALA A 75 -21.03 -22.26 20.34
C ALA A 75 -20.61 -23.12 21.56
N PRO A 76 -20.15 -22.49 22.64
CA PRO A 76 -19.79 -23.17 23.87
C PRO A 76 -21.03 -23.50 24.71
N LYS A 77 -20.95 -24.53 25.53
CA LYS A 77 -22.02 -24.86 26.51
C LYS A 77 -21.95 -24.08 27.81
N LYS A 78 -20.83 -23.44 28.07
CA LYS A 78 -20.58 -22.55 29.23
C LYS A 78 -19.94 -21.27 28.74
N GLY A 79 -20.09 -20.18 29.46
CA GLY A 79 -19.43 -18.93 29.14
C GLY A 79 -17.93 -19.10 29.01
N VAL A 80 -17.35 -18.39 28.07
CA VAL A 80 -15.89 -18.38 27.84
C VAL A 80 -15.36 -17.00 28.18
N ASP A 81 -14.51 -16.95 29.20
CA ASP A 81 -13.87 -15.72 29.68
C ASP A 81 -12.58 -15.47 28.86
N VAL A 82 -12.47 -14.28 28.30
CA VAL A 82 -11.32 -13.83 27.50
C VAL A 82 -10.81 -12.51 28.06
N LYS A 83 -9.50 -12.39 28.20
CA LYS A 83 -8.79 -11.16 28.55
C LYS A 83 -7.98 -10.69 27.34
N VAL A 84 -8.29 -9.53 26.84
CA VAL A 84 -7.46 -8.80 25.85
C VAL A 84 -6.53 -7.89 26.61
N SER A 85 -5.24 -7.99 26.37
CA SER A 85 -4.21 -7.21 27.05
C SER A 85 -3.17 -6.69 26.07
N TYR A 86 -2.56 -5.58 26.41
CA TYR A 86 -1.43 -5.02 25.67
C TYR A 86 -0.19 -5.92 25.82
N ASP A 87 0.52 -6.15 24.73
CA ASP A 87 1.71 -7.02 24.66
C ASP A 87 2.87 -6.29 23.98
N ALA A 88 3.37 -5.21 24.60
CA ALA A 88 4.44 -4.37 24.06
C ALA A 88 5.68 -5.18 23.64
N ALA A 89 5.99 -6.29 24.32
CA ALA A 89 7.13 -7.13 23.99
C ALA A 89 7.04 -7.76 22.59
N TYR A 90 5.84 -7.88 22.02
CA TYR A 90 5.66 -8.43 20.68
C TYR A 90 6.19 -7.52 19.58
N VAL A 91 6.40 -6.23 19.84
CA VAL A 91 6.88 -5.26 18.83
C VAL A 91 8.24 -5.68 18.26
N GLU A 92 9.14 -6.23 19.07
CA GLU A 92 10.41 -6.76 18.58
C GLU A 92 10.21 -7.91 17.57
N THR A 93 9.29 -8.83 17.88
CA THR A 93 8.93 -9.93 16.96
C THR A 93 8.30 -9.39 15.69
N TYR A 94 7.37 -8.43 15.82
CA TYR A 94 6.73 -7.78 14.67
C TYR A 94 7.75 -7.14 13.74
N ASN A 95 8.66 -6.33 14.29
CA ASN A 95 9.74 -5.69 13.53
C ASN A 95 10.64 -6.71 12.83
N GLY A 96 10.97 -7.81 13.50
CA GLY A 96 11.77 -8.89 12.91
C GLY A 96 11.07 -9.58 11.73
N ILE A 97 9.76 -9.77 11.80
CA ILE A 97 8.97 -10.39 10.72
C ILE A 97 8.86 -9.47 9.51
N HIS A 98 8.63 -8.16 9.75
CA HIS A 98 8.32 -7.19 8.70
C HIS A 98 9.53 -6.36 8.24
N GLY A 99 10.70 -6.51 8.86
CA GLY A 99 11.90 -5.72 8.54
C GLY A 99 11.76 -4.24 8.90
N THR A 100 10.97 -3.93 9.94
CA THR A 100 10.68 -2.56 10.40
C THR A 100 11.42 -2.23 11.70
N SER A 101 11.33 -0.96 12.13
CA SER A 101 11.90 -0.48 13.41
C SER A 101 10.88 0.36 14.18
N PHE A 102 9.61 -0.04 14.17
CA PHE A 102 8.56 0.67 14.89
C PHE A 102 8.72 0.56 16.40
N GLU A 103 8.20 1.54 17.12
CA GLU A 103 8.08 1.53 18.56
C GLU A 103 6.71 1.04 19.01
N ALA A 104 6.62 0.59 20.25
CA ALA A 104 5.36 0.27 20.90
C ALA A 104 4.53 1.54 21.11
N LEU A 105 3.20 1.48 20.88
CA LEU A 105 2.32 2.59 21.21
C LEU A 105 2.32 2.82 22.73
N PRO A 106 2.55 4.06 23.22
CA PRO A 106 2.49 4.35 24.65
C PRO A 106 1.15 3.96 25.29
N GLU A 107 1.15 3.42 26.50
CA GLU A 107 -0.07 2.93 27.16
C GLU A 107 -1.11 4.02 27.38
N GLU A 108 -0.68 5.25 27.63
CA GLU A 108 -1.54 6.41 27.80
C GLU A 108 -2.25 6.85 26.51
N GLN A 109 -1.81 6.33 25.36
CA GLN A 109 -2.33 6.72 24.04
C GLN A 109 -3.60 5.93 23.65
N PHE A 110 -3.94 4.87 24.38
CA PHE A 110 -5.13 4.09 24.08
C PHE A 110 -5.89 3.65 25.32
N THR A 111 -7.14 3.31 25.15
CA THR A 111 -8.01 2.80 26.23
C THR A 111 -8.76 1.56 25.76
N LEU A 112 -8.66 0.48 26.51
CA LEU A 112 -9.53 -0.69 26.39
C LEU A 112 -10.62 -0.62 27.47
N GLN A 113 -11.88 -0.64 27.06
CA GLN A 113 -12.99 -0.69 28.01
C GLN A 113 -12.95 -1.97 28.85
N ASN A 114 -13.66 -1.96 29.97
CA ASN A 114 -13.86 -3.09 30.85
C ASN A 114 -12.55 -3.83 31.23
N ASP A 115 -11.45 -3.06 31.31
CA ASP A 115 -10.11 -3.62 31.58
C ASP A 115 -9.78 -4.80 30.67
N GLY A 116 -10.21 -4.74 29.40
CA GLY A 116 -9.98 -5.75 28.37
C GLY A 116 -10.72 -7.07 28.57
N LYS A 117 -11.69 -7.15 29.47
CA LYS A 117 -12.45 -8.38 29.74
C LYS A 117 -13.65 -8.48 28.82
N ILE A 118 -13.80 -9.63 28.18
CA ILE A 118 -14.94 -9.98 27.33
C ILE A 118 -15.36 -11.42 27.61
N VAL A 119 -16.62 -11.70 27.32
CA VAL A 119 -17.21 -13.03 27.53
C VAL A 119 -17.94 -13.45 26.26
N VAL A 120 -17.76 -14.70 25.84
CA VAL A 120 -18.64 -15.37 24.90
C VAL A 120 -19.71 -16.09 25.75
N ALA A 121 -20.97 -15.70 25.56
CA ALA A 121 -22.07 -16.31 26.30
C ALA A 121 -22.31 -17.80 25.90
N PRO A 122 -22.94 -18.62 26.74
CA PRO A 122 -23.34 -19.95 26.33
C PRO A 122 -24.22 -19.91 25.09
N ASP A 123 -24.03 -20.89 24.21
CA ASP A 123 -24.73 -21.07 22.93
C ASP A 123 -24.52 -19.94 21.90
N GLU A 124 -23.59 -18.99 22.16
CA GLU A 124 -23.17 -17.94 21.22
C GLU A 124 -21.78 -18.26 20.65
N THR A 125 -21.50 -17.74 19.45
CA THR A 125 -20.18 -17.89 18.80
C THR A 125 -19.35 -16.61 18.85
N ARG A 126 -19.91 -15.50 19.32
CA ARG A 126 -19.25 -14.18 19.40
C ARG A 126 -19.32 -13.64 20.80
N SER A 127 -18.26 -12.99 21.23
CA SER A 127 -18.23 -12.25 22.49
C SER A 127 -19.11 -10.98 22.44
N PHE A 128 -19.36 -10.41 23.60
CA PHE A 128 -19.71 -8.99 23.66
C PHE A 128 -18.58 -8.15 23.10
N LYS A 129 -18.92 -6.94 22.67
CA LYS A 129 -17.95 -5.97 22.16
C LYS A 129 -17.01 -5.51 23.26
N LEU A 130 -15.75 -5.33 22.91
CA LEU A 130 -14.76 -4.63 23.72
C LEU A 130 -14.35 -3.35 22.96
N ASP A 131 -14.75 -2.20 23.46
CA ASP A 131 -14.42 -0.96 22.78
C ASP A 131 -12.96 -0.59 23.03
N LEU A 132 -12.29 -0.16 21.94
CA LEU A 132 -10.94 0.36 21.89
C LEU A 132 -10.99 1.80 21.36
N THR A 133 -10.40 2.71 22.12
CA THR A 133 -10.13 4.09 21.67
C THR A 133 -8.63 4.30 21.59
N ILE A 134 -8.15 4.84 20.48
CA ILE A 134 -6.78 5.33 20.31
C ILE A 134 -6.88 6.84 20.22
N GLY A 135 -6.25 7.54 21.17
CA GLY A 135 -6.35 8.99 21.32
C GLY A 135 -5.51 9.76 20.31
N GLN A 136 -5.79 11.06 20.22
CA GLN A 136 -4.99 12.01 19.44
C GLN A 136 -3.59 12.16 20.04
N PHE A 137 -2.58 12.35 19.18
CA PHE A 137 -1.23 12.67 19.64
C PHE A 137 -1.12 14.17 19.98
N ALA A 138 -0.42 14.45 21.07
CA ALA A 138 -0.16 15.84 21.49
C ALA A 138 0.98 16.48 20.69
N ASP A 139 1.87 15.66 20.12
CA ASP A 139 3.00 16.11 19.31
C ASP A 139 2.69 16.00 17.82
N SER A 140 3.47 16.73 17.03
CA SER A 140 3.40 16.69 15.56
C SER A 140 4.47 15.82 14.92
N LEU A 141 5.04 14.86 15.67
CA LEU A 141 6.04 13.96 15.14
C LEU A 141 5.37 12.94 14.23
N GLU A 142 5.82 12.88 13.00
CA GLU A 142 5.45 11.81 12.10
C GLU A 142 6.11 10.52 12.57
N LYS A 143 5.29 9.60 13.07
CA LYS A 143 5.77 8.33 13.60
C LYS A 143 4.71 7.26 13.46
N THR A 144 5.14 6.04 13.18
CA THR A 144 4.28 4.86 13.20
C THR A 144 4.62 4.03 14.44
N TYR A 145 3.58 3.66 15.18
CA TYR A 145 3.67 2.81 16.35
C TYR A 145 2.96 1.47 16.11
N VAL A 146 3.33 0.46 16.85
CA VAL A 146 2.62 -0.82 16.89
C VAL A 146 1.84 -0.93 18.19
N LEU A 147 0.54 -1.18 18.10
CA LEU A 147 -0.32 -1.56 19.23
C LEU A 147 -0.66 -3.05 19.11
N PRO A 148 0.14 -3.95 19.72
CA PRO A 148 -0.17 -5.36 19.73
C PRO A 148 -1.04 -5.71 20.93
N LEU A 149 -2.19 -6.29 20.65
CA LEU A 149 -3.11 -6.80 21.67
C LEU A 149 -3.11 -8.34 21.63
N LYS A 150 -3.14 -8.95 22.79
CA LYS A 150 -3.17 -10.41 22.96
C LYS A 150 -4.42 -10.84 23.72
N ALA A 151 -5.19 -11.74 23.10
CA ALA A 151 -6.31 -12.39 23.76
C ALA A 151 -5.81 -13.65 24.51
N THR A 152 -6.13 -13.75 25.79
CA THR A 152 -5.87 -14.91 26.63
C THR A 152 -7.19 -15.48 27.09
N VAL A 153 -7.38 -16.78 26.90
CA VAL A 153 -8.58 -17.49 27.31
C VAL A 153 -8.26 -18.25 28.59
N SER A 154 -9.06 -18.01 29.66
CA SER A 154 -8.92 -18.69 30.97
C SER A 154 -9.82 -19.91 31.12
N THR A 155 -10.72 -20.14 30.14
CA THR A 155 -11.66 -21.27 30.17
C THR A 155 -11.03 -22.53 29.62
N ASP A 156 -11.04 -23.61 30.38
CA ASP A 156 -10.52 -24.91 29.96
C ASP A 156 -11.22 -25.45 28.70
N GLY A 157 -10.45 -26.10 27.85
CA GLY A 157 -10.96 -26.70 26.60
C GLY A 157 -11.17 -25.71 25.45
N VAL A 158 -10.69 -24.47 25.58
CA VAL A 158 -10.66 -23.48 24.51
C VAL A 158 -9.23 -23.26 24.02
N LEU A 159 -9.00 -23.44 22.74
CA LEU A 159 -7.75 -23.10 22.07
C LEU A 159 -7.96 -21.82 21.25
N ALA A 160 -7.21 -20.80 21.56
CA ALA A 160 -7.17 -19.59 20.75
C ALA A 160 -6.10 -19.76 19.66
N SER A 161 -6.51 -19.97 18.40
CA SER A 161 -5.61 -20.18 17.27
C SER A 161 -4.97 -18.88 16.79
N GLU A 162 -5.73 -17.79 16.86
CA GLU A 162 -5.32 -16.45 16.44
C GLU A 162 -5.55 -15.50 17.63
N THR A 163 -4.53 -15.39 18.46
CA THR A 163 -4.63 -14.68 19.74
C THR A 163 -4.21 -13.22 19.67
N ARG A 164 -3.64 -12.78 18.53
CA ARG A 164 -3.11 -11.43 18.38
C ARG A 164 -3.96 -10.59 17.45
N LEU A 165 -4.07 -9.32 17.81
CA LEU A 165 -4.68 -8.27 17.03
C LEU A 165 -3.70 -7.10 17.06
N VAL A 166 -3.26 -6.65 15.89
CA VAL A 166 -2.23 -5.63 15.77
C VAL A 166 -2.81 -4.41 15.06
N TYR A 167 -2.54 -3.23 15.60
CA TYR A 167 -2.79 -1.96 14.94
C TYR A 167 -1.47 -1.26 14.66
N LEU A 168 -1.22 -0.91 13.40
CA LEU A 168 -0.20 0.06 13.02
C LEU A 168 -0.81 1.45 13.15
N VAL A 169 -0.39 2.18 14.15
CA VAL A 169 -0.92 3.49 14.50
C VAL A 169 0.01 4.57 13.97
N LYS A 170 -0.44 5.30 12.94
CA LYS A 170 0.33 6.37 12.32
C LYS A 170 -0.09 7.71 12.94
N ASN A 171 0.86 8.41 13.51
CA ASN A 171 0.67 9.80 13.92
C ASN A 171 0.68 10.68 12.67
N MET A 172 -0.49 11.18 12.29
CA MET A 172 -0.71 12.08 11.16
C MET A 172 -1.14 13.49 11.61
N SER A 173 -0.92 13.82 12.88
CA SER A 173 -1.36 15.09 13.48
C SER A 173 -0.69 16.34 12.87
N PHE A 174 0.48 16.17 12.26
CA PHE A 174 1.21 17.20 11.55
C PHE A 174 0.59 17.56 10.18
N GLN A 175 -0.23 16.69 9.61
CA GLN A 175 -0.89 16.97 8.34
C GLN A 175 -1.98 18.03 8.53
N GLY A 176 -1.96 19.04 7.64
CA GLY A 176 -2.85 20.19 7.67
C GLY A 176 -4.34 19.88 7.82
N MET A 177 -5.17 20.90 7.87
CA MET A 177 -6.61 20.72 8.04
C MET A 177 -7.20 19.90 6.90
N ALA A 178 -8.20 19.06 7.21
CA ALA A 178 -9.00 18.42 6.17
C ALA A 178 -9.58 19.47 5.23
N LYS A 179 -9.49 19.24 3.93
CA LYS A 179 -10.02 20.14 2.92
C LYS A 179 -11.52 20.36 3.09
N PRO A 180 -12.03 21.58 2.98
CA PRO A 180 -13.44 21.86 3.25
C PRO A 180 -14.36 21.06 2.33
N GLY A 181 -15.29 20.36 2.90
CA GLY A 181 -16.47 19.79 2.25
C GLY A 181 -16.33 18.50 1.46
N LYS A 182 -15.14 18.11 0.99
CA LYS A 182 -14.91 16.83 0.30
C LYS A 182 -13.44 16.44 0.40
N ASP A 183 -13.18 15.12 0.43
CA ASP A 183 -11.82 14.55 0.36
C ASP A 183 -11.27 14.63 -1.08
N LYS A 184 -10.95 15.84 -1.53
CA LYS A 184 -10.35 16.11 -2.83
C LYS A 184 -8.88 16.44 -2.62
N GLN A 185 -8.00 15.73 -3.31
CA GLN A 185 -6.56 15.83 -3.15
C GLN A 185 -5.86 16.02 -4.50
N VAL A 186 -4.70 16.63 -4.47
CA VAL A 186 -3.88 16.88 -5.66
C VAL A 186 -2.58 16.09 -5.56
N ILE A 187 -2.33 15.26 -6.57
CA ILE A 187 -1.11 14.48 -6.74
C ILE A 187 -0.27 15.16 -7.82
N VAL A 188 1.00 15.45 -7.53
CA VAL A 188 1.91 16.02 -8.54
C VAL A 188 3.13 15.14 -8.70
N PHE A 189 3.35 14.66 -9.91
CA PHE A 189 4.58 13.98 -10.32
C PHE A 189 5.61 15.03 -10.74
N PHE A 190 6.61 15.24 -9.91
CA PHE A 190 7.72 16.12 -10.19
C PHE A 190 8.80 15.36 -10.94
N GLU A 191 9.05 15.76 -12.18
CA GLU A 191 10.19 15.26 -12.92
C GLU A 191 11.47 15.88 -12.34
N VAL A 192 12.12 15.15 -11.43
CA VAL A 192 13.26 15.64 -10.65
C VAL A 192 14.49 16.00 -11.47
N ASN A 193 14.56 15.57 -12.73
CA ASN A 193 15.61 16.01 -13.66
C ASN A 193 15.48 17.49 -14.02
N ASN A 194 14.27 18.03 -13.98
CA ASN A 194 13.94 19.39 -14.44
C ASN A 194 13.46 20.29 -13.31
N THR A 195 12.84 19.74 -12.29
CA THR A 195 12.11 20.52 -11.29
C THR A 195 12.59 20.20 -9.87
N ASN A 196 12.98 21.23 -9.11
CA ASN A 196 13.30 21.07 -7.71
C ASN A 196 12.01 20.86 -6.88
N PRO A 197 11.93 19.81 -6.05
CA PRO A 197 10.75 19.53 -5.24
C PRO A 197 10.33 20.68 -4.31
N LEU A 198 11.27 21.53 -3.86
CA LEU A 198 10.97 22.70 -3.03
C LEU A 198 9.97 23.67 -3.68
N ASN A 199 9.84 23.66 -5.00
CA ASN A 199 8.83 24.44 -5.70
C ASN A 199 7.39 24.07 -5.31
N ALA A 200 7.16 22.86 -4.79
CA ALA A 200 5.85 22.44 -4.30
C ALA A 200 5.34 23.34 -3.15
N LEU A 201 6.23 23.90 -2.34
CA LEU A 201 5.87 24.84 -1.26
C LEU A 201 5.30 26.17 -1.76
N GLN A 202 5.51 26.51 -3.03
CA GLN A 202 5.02 27.77 -3.61
C GLN A 202 3.51 27.68 -3.97
N PHE A 203 2.90 26.49 -3.90
CA PHE A 203 1.48 26.29 -4.16
C PHE A 203 0.66 26.39 -2.86
N GLU A 204 0.88 27.50 -2.13
CA GLU A 204 0.16 27.83 -0.89
C GLU A 204 -1.08 28.66 -1.18
N THR A 205 -2.20 28.30 -0.58
CA THR A 205 -3.46 29.02 -0.66
C THR A 205 -3.45 30.25 0.24
N GLU A 206 -4.36 31.23 0.00
CA GLU A 206 -4.46 32.46 0.83
C GLU A 206 -4.75 32.16 2.30
N ASN A 207 -5.40 31.02 2.61
CA ASN A 207 -5.65 30.57 3.98
C ASN A 207 -4.50 29.77 4.60
N GLY A 208 -3.37 29.63 3.88
CA GLY A 208 -2.13 29.00 4.40
C GLY A 208 -2.02 27.50 4.19
N GLU A 209 -2.99 26.86 3.54
CA GLU A 209 -2.91 25.43 3.20
C GLU A 209 -2.08 25.22 1.93
N LEU A 210 -1.43 24.04 1.81
CA LEU A 210 -0.80 23.65 0.56
C LEU A 210 -1.83 22.99 -0.36
N LEU A 211 -1.82 23.38 -1.63
CA LEU A 211 -2.71 22.78 -2.63
C LEU A 211 -2.31 21.34 -2.95
N ILE A 212 -1.00 21.06 -2.98
CA ILE A 212 -0.45 19.74 -3.30
C ILE A 212 -0.48 18.87 -2.05
N ASP A 213 -1.09 17.69 -2.14
CA ASP A 213 -1.17 16.72 -1.05
C ASP A 213 -0.12 15.61 -1.18
N TYR A 214 0.13 15.19 -2.41
CA TYR A 214 1.10 14.16 -2.74
C TYR A 214 2.12 14.69 -3.74
N LEU A 215 3.38 14.66 -3.33
CA LEU A 215 4.51 14.87 -4.22
C LEU A 215 5.10 13.53 -4.61
N VAL A 216 5.08 13.19 -5.88
CA VAL A 216 5.71 11.99 -6.42
C VAL A 216 7.04 12.37 -7.04
N LEU A 217 8.14 11.85 -6.49
CA LEU A 217 9.50 12.05 -7.03
C LEU A 217 9.70 11.15 -8.25
N PHE A 218 9.60 11.72 -9.43
CA PHE A 218 9.70 11.01 -10.70
C PHE A 218 11.06 11.27 -11.36
N ALA A 219 11.95 10.29 -11.52
CA ALA A 219 11.80 8.94 -11.06
C ALA A 219 13.14 8.32 -10.67
N TYR A 220 13.10 7.39 -9.75
CA TYR A 220 14.13 6.38 -9.54
C TYR A 220 14.01 5.29 -10.61
N ASN A 221 15.00 4.40 -10.72
CA ASN A 221 14.97 3.38 -11.74
C ASN A 221 15.18 1.98 -11.16
N ILE A 222 14.59 0.97 -11.79
CA ILE A 222 14.90 -0.43 -11.54
C ILE A 222 16.03 -0.89 -12.48
N ASN A 223 17.07 -1.50 -11.93
CA ASN A 223 18.22 -2.00 -12.69
C ASN A 223 18.65 -3.40 -12.21
N TYR A 224 19.38 -4.11 -13.06
CA TYR A 224 20.02 -5.39 -12.71
C TYR A 224 21.54 -5.26 -12.69
N ASP A 225 22.13 -5.63 -11.56
CA ASP A 225 23.57 -5.75 -11.39
C ASP A 225 24.00 -7.20 -11.70
N ALA A 226 24.51 -7.44 -12.90
CA ALA A 226 24.90 -8.78 -13.34
C ALA A 226 26.12 -9.32 -12.59
N GLU A 227 26.99 -8.46 -12.06
CA GLU A 227 28.18 -8.90 -11.28
C GLU A 227 27.76 -9.40 -9.90
N LYS A 228 26.80 -8.71 -9.27
CA LYS A 228 26.27 -9.08 -7.96
C LYS A 228 25.06 -10.01 -8.04
N GLY A 229 24.52 -10.22 -9.25
CA GLY A 229 23.37 -11.07 -9.47
C GLY A 229 22.10 -10.59 -8.73
N ARG A 230 21.82 -9.29 -8.70
CA ARG A 230 20.69 -8.71 -7.98
C ARG A 230 19.97 -7.62 -8.75
N VAL A 231 18.67 -7.50 -8.54
CA VAL A 231 17.87 -6.34 -8.94
C VAL A 231 18.01 -5.28 -7.84
N TYR A 232 18.11 -4.01 -8.23
CA TYR A 232 18.25 -2.92 -7.28
C TYR A 232 17.56 -1.63 -7.76
N CYS A 233 17.28 -0.74 -6.83
CA CYS A 233 16.79 0.60 -7.09
C CYS A 233 17.97 1.54 -7.35
N PHE A 234 18.01 2.12 -8.53
CA PHE A 234 19.04 3.09 -8.93
C PHE A 234 18.51 4.52 -8.72
N ALA A 235 19.19 5.26 -7.87
CA ALA A 235 19.01 6.70 -7.76
C ALA A 235 19.92 7.39 -8.80
N ASN A 236 19.35 8.06 -9.78
CA ASN A 236 20.12 8.92 -10.68
C ASN A 236 20.74 10.11 -9.90
N PRO A 237 21.64 10.90 -10.50
CA PRO A 237 22.31 11.99 -9.76
C PRO A 237 21.36 12.99 -9.09
N GLN A 238 20.20 13.27 -9.70
CA GLN A 238 19.18 14.17 -9.15
C GLN A 238 18.46 13.53 -7.96
N CYS A 239 18.05 12.27 -8.10
CA CYS A 239 17.46 11.51 -6.99
C CYS A 239 18.44 11.35 -5.83
N GLN A 240 19.73 11.05 -6.13
CA GLN A 240 20.75 10.93 -5.09
C GLN A 240 20.97 12.26 -4.37
N TYR A 241 21.00 13.39 -5.11
CA TYR A 241 21.10 14.73 -4.51
C TYR A 241 19.95 15.02 -3.54
N ILE A 242 18.72 14.61 -3.90
CA ILE A 242 17.56 14.77 -3.02
C ILE A 242 17.74 13.95 -1.73
N LEU A 243 18.26 12.73 -1.84
CA LEU A 243 18.52 11.88 -0.65
C LEU A 243 19.63 12.47 0.23
N ASP A 244 20.69 12.98 -0.38
CA ASP A 244 21.83 13.59 0.33
C ASP A 244 21.44 14.91 1.03
N HIS A 245 20.42 15.60 0.50
CA HIS A 245 19.87 16.86 1.02
C HIS A 245 18.43 16.70 1.54
N TYR A 246 18.14 15.56 2.15
CA TYR A 246 16.78 15.23 2.62
C TYR A 246 16.21 16.28 3.57
N ASP A 247 17.02 16.75 4.55
CA ASP A 247 16.59 17.73 5.54
C ASP A 247 16.28 19.11 4.92
N GLU A 248 16.92 19.47 3.82
CA GLU A 248 16.73 20.73 3.14
C GLU A 248 15.63 20.68 2.08
N ILE A 249 15.38 19.52 1.45
CA ILE A 249 14.46 19.39 0.32
C ILE A 249 13.15 18.69 0.72
N ILE A 250 13.25 17.52 1.35
CA ILE A 250 12.07 16.68 1.60
C ILE A 250 11.39 17.01 2.93
N LYS A 251 12.20 17.16 3.98
CA LYS A 251 11.65 17.47 5.30
C LYS A 251 10.75 18.71 5.33
N PRO A 252 11.07 19.86 4.69
CA PRO A 252 10.18 21.02 4.66
C PRO A 252 8.82 20.74 4.00
N LEU A 253 8.76 19.87 2.99
CA LEU A 253 7.51 19.47 2.35
C LEU A 253 6.64 18.68 3.33
N ARG A 254 7.25 17.72 4.01
CA ARG A 254 6.57 16.83 4.96
C ARG A 254 6.16 17.58 6.23
N ASP A 255 6.96 18.50 6.74
CA ASP A 255 6.62 19.37 7.87
C ASP A 255 5.37 20.24 7.59
N ARG A 256 5.05 20.50 6.31
CA ARG A 256 3.84 21.18 5.86
C ARG A 256 2.68 20.21 5.54
N GLY A 257 2.83 18.93 5.84
CA GLY A 257 1.79 17.89 5.69
C GLY A 257 1.65 17.27 4.31
N MET A 258 2.61 17.49 3.41
CA MET A 258 2.66 16.86 2.11
C MET A 258 3.18 15.43 2.24
N LYS A 259 2.53 14.47 1.61
CA LYS A 259 3.05 13.09 1.47
C LYS A 259 4.04 13.03 0.33
N VAL A 260 5.19 12.39 0.53
CA VAL A 260 6.22 12.23 -0.48
C VAL A 260 6.34 10.77 -0.89
N ILE A 261 6.01 10.52 -2.16
CA ILE A 261 6.01 9.19 -2.78
C ILE A 261 7.21 9.08 -3.72
N ILE A 262 7.92 7.98 -3.72
CA ILE A 262 8.93 7.71 -4.75
C ILE A 262 8.32 6.94 -5.91
N SER A 263 8.62 7.35 -7.14
CA SER A 263 8.26 6.63 -8.35
C SER A 263 9.46 5.85 -8.86
N VAL A 264 9.22 4.62 -9.32
CA VAL A 264 10.24 3.78 -9.95
C VAL A 264 9.84 3.48 -11.38
N LEU A 265 10.79 3.64 -12.28
CA LEU A 265 10.66 3.51 -13.73
C LEU A 265 11.69 2.50 -14.25
N GLY A 266 11.43 1.84 -15.38
CA GLY A 266 12.44 1.07 -16.11
C GLY A 266 13.60 1.95 -16.60
N ASN A 267 14.73 1.34 -16.96
CA ASN A 267 15.95 2.06 -17.36
C ASN A 267 16.63 1.44 -18.59
N HIS A 268 15.86 1.00 -19.58
CA HIS A 268 16.36 0.27 -20.75
C HIS A 268 17.19 -0.97 -20.39
N ASP A 269 17.01 -1.45 -19.15
CA ASP A 269 17.64 -2.63 -18.55
C ASP A 269 16.68 -3.82 -18.62
N MET A 270 17.21 -5.04 -18.44
CA MET A 270 16.36 -6.25 -18.39
C MET A 270 15.54 -6.35 -17.10
N ALA A 271 15.86 -5.57 -16.09
CA ALA A 271 14.99 -5.41 -14.94
C ALA A 271 13.82 -4.49 -15.29
N GLY A 272 12.60 -4.94 -15.01
CA GLY A 272 11.39 -4.17 -15.23
C GLY A 272 10.31 -4.55 -14.23
N LEU A 273 9.37 -3.64 -14.04
CA LEU A 273 8.39 -3.70 -12.96
C LEU A 273 7.33 -4.80 -13.16
N ALA A 274 7.04 -5.15 -14.41
CA ALA A 274 6.09 -6.21 -14.75
C ALA A 274 6.78 -7.51 -15.21
N GLN A 275 8.05 -7.71 -14.91
CA GLN A 275 8.82 -8.86 -15.39
C GLN A 275 9.75 -9.49 -14.35
N LEU A 276 9.52 -9.19 -13.07
CA LEU A 276 10.16 -9.89 -11.97
C LEU A 276 9.46 -11.22 -11.69
N SER A 277 10.24 -12.27 -11.42
CA SER A 277 9.71 -13.49 -10.84
C SER A 277 9.21 -13.22 -9.40
N ASP A 278 8.49 -14.18 -8.80
CA ASP A 278 8.07 -14.07 -7.39
C ASP A 278 9.26 -13.84 -6.43
N MET A 279 10.41 -14.44 -6.75
CA MET A 279 11.64 -14.24 -5.99
C MET A 279 12.19 -12.83 -6.22
N GLY A 280 12.25 -12.38 -7.48
CA GLY A 280 12.71 -11.05 -7.84
C GLY A 280 11.83 -9.96 -7.23
N ALA A 281 10.52 -10.13 -7.28
CA ALA A 281 9.56 -9.21 -6.67
C ALA A 281 9.76 -9.07 -5.15
N ARG A 282 9.95 -10.19 -4.43
CA ARG A 282 10.21 -10.17 -2.99
C ARG A 282 11.53 -9.48 -2.62
N GLU A 283 12.60 -9.75 -3.34
CA GLU A 283 13.89 -9.13 -3.05
C GLU A 283 13.89 -7.64 -3.39
N PHE A 284 13.30 -7.25 -4.52
CA PHE A 284 13.16 -5.84 -4.86
C PHE A 284 12.25 -5.10 -3.87
N ALA A 285 11.16 -5.71 -3.42
CA ALA A 285 10.29 -5.15 -2.39
C ALA A 285 11.02 -4.87 -1.07
N LYS A 286 11.95 -5.74 -0.64
CA LYS A 286 12.79 -5.51 0.54
C LYS A 286 13.74 -4.32 0.36
N GLU A 287 14.34 -4.18 -0.82
CA GLU A 287 15.19 -3.04 -1.12
C GLU A 287 14.39 -1.73 -1.11
N MET A 288 13.20 -1.74 -1.72
CA MET A 288 12.30 -0.58 -1.68
C MET A 288 11.86 -0.23 -0.26
N ALA A 289 11.59 -1.24 0.58
CA ALA A 289 11.26 -1.02 1.98
C ALA A 289 12.43 -0.38 2.75
N ALA A 290 13.65 -0.83 2.52
CA ALA A 290 14.84 -0.22 3.14
C ALA A 290 15.01 1.25 2.75
N LEU A 291 14.78 1.60 1.47
CA LEU A 291 14.84 2.97 0.99
C LEU A 291 13.71 3.83 1.59
N VAL A 292 12.46 3.36 1.51
CA VAL A 292 11.28 4.11 1.95
C VAL A 292 11.31 4.34 3.46
N TYR A 293 11.63 3.33 4.26
CA TYR A 293 11.74 3.49 5.72
C TYR A 293 12.99 4.25 6.13
N GLY A 294 14.12 4.02 5.45
CA GLY A 294 15.39 4.68 5.76
C GLY A 294 15.31 6.21 5.61
N TYR A 295 14.56 6.70 4.64
CA TYR A 295 14.33 8.13 4.41
C TYR A 295 12.95 8.61 4.87
N GLY A 296 12.10 7.73 5.40
CA GLY A 296 10.78 8.11 5.88
C GLY A 296 9.79 8.54 4.80
N PHE A 297 9.91 8.06 3.57
CA PHE A 297 8.92 8.33 2.51
C PHE A 297 7.56 7.69 2.84
N ASP A 298 6.49 8.22 2.23
CA ASP A 298 5.12 7.84 2.55
C ASP A 298 4.58 6.69 1.71
N GLY A 299 5.27 6.34 0.64
CA GLY A 299 4.84 5.24 -0.23
C GLY A 299 5.63 5.15 -1.52
N ILE A 300 5.10 4.35 -2.44
CA ILE A 300 5.73 4.05 -3.72
C ILE A 300 4.72 4.10 -4.87
N ASN A 301 5.21 4.48 -6.03
CA ASN A 301 4.56 4.35 -7.32
C ASN A 301 5.44 3.53 -8.26
N TYR A 302 4.83 2.66 -9.05
CA TYR A 302 5.50 1.96 -10.13
C TYR A 302 4.94 2.43 -11.47
N ASP A 303 5.85 2.81 -12.38
CA ASP A 303 5.55 3.21 -13.75
C ASP A 303 6.27 2.25 -14.72
N ASP A 304 5.51 1.38 -15.37
CA ASP A 304 6.05 0.28 -16.18
C ASP A 304 6.34 0.72 -17.62
N GLU A 305 7.40 1.50 -17.76
CA GLU A 305 7.90 1.95 -19.04
C GLU A 305 9.42 1.67 -19.18
N TYR A 306 9.92 1.70 -20.39
CA TYR A 306 11.35 1.68 -20.76
C TYR A 306 12.15 0.46 -20.28
N SER A 307 11.51 -0.68 -20.04
CA SER A 307 12.24 -1.92 -19.74
C SER A 307 12.62 -2.67 -21.02
N ALA A 308 13.82 -3.28 -21.04
CA ALA A 308 14.22 -4.20 -22.09
C ALA A 308 13.64 -5.60 -21.83
N SER A 309 13.71 -6.49 -22.85
CA SER A 309 13.27 -7.87 -22.69
C SER A 309 14.12 -8.60 -21.65
N PRO A 310 13.52 -9.31 -20.67
CA PRO A 310 14.25 -10.01 -19.64
C PRO A 310 14.90 -11.31 -20.15
N ASP A 311 16.01 -11.69 -19.57
CA ASP A 311 16.55 -13.04 -19.69
C ASP A 311 15.89 -13.96 -18.65
N THR A 312 14.90 -14.72 -19.07
CA THR A 312 14.15 -15.62 -18.17
C THR A 312 14.94 -16.85 -17.71
N SER A 313 16.18 -17.04 -18.15
CA SER A 313 17.08 -18.04 -17.57
C SER A 313 17.67 -17.59 -16.23
N ILE A 314 17.63 -16.29 -15.95
CA ILE A 314 18.02 -15.69 -14.68
C ILE A 314 16.86 -15.80 -13.69
N PRO A 315 17.04 -16.36 -12.48
CA PRO A 315 15.96 -16.62 -11.54
C PRO A 315 15.13 -15.40 -11.09
N TRP A 316 15.68 -14.19 -11.24
CA TRP A 316 15.01 -12.92 -10.87
C TRP A 316 13.89 -12.52 -11.82
N PHE A 317 13.86 -13.07 -13.05
CA PHE A 317 13.00 -12.59 -14.12
C PHE A 317 11.97 -13.62 -14.57
N THR A 318 10.87 -13.12 -15.09
CA THR A 318 9.83 -13.87 -15.80
C THR A 318 9.43 -13.11 -17.07
N ARG A 319 8.54 -13.67 -17.86
CA ARG A 319 7.96 -12.95 -18.99
C ARG A 319 7.13 -11.78 -18.53
N PRO A 320 7.19 -10.61 -19.19
CA PRO A 320 6.36 -9.47 -18.84
C PRO A 320 4.88 -9.83 -18.80
N SER A 321 4.19 -9.45 -17.72
CA SER A 321 2.77 -9.71 -17.54
C SER A 321 2.18 -8.85 -16.42
N VAL A 322 0.87 -8.61 -16.48
CA VAL A 322 0.11 -7.97 -15.40
C VAL A 322 0.29 -8.75 -14.09
N ALA A 323 0.24 -10.08 -14.13
CA ALA A 323 0.41 -10.90 -12.93
C ALA A 323 1.78 -10.73 -12.24
N ALA A 324 2.85 -10.46 -13.00
CA ALA A 324 4.16 -10.15 -12.42
C ALA A 324 4.18 -8.76 -11.78
N GLY A 325 3.53 -7.78 -12.38
CA GLY A 325 3.33 -6.45 -11.79
C GLY A 325 2.47 -6.50 -10.53
N ASP A 326 1.37 -7.25 -10.55
CA ASP A 326 0.52 -7.48 -9.38
C ASP A 326 1.30 -8.13 -8.23
N ARG A 327 2.11 -9.14 -8.54
CA ARG A 327 3.02 -9.78 -7.56
C ARG A 327 3.98 -8.78 -6.96
N LEU A 328 4.56 -7.88 -7.75
CA LEU A 328 5.48 -6.86 -7.24
C LEU A 328 4.78 -5.92 -6.25
N TYR A 329 3.61 -5.37 -6.60
CA TYR A 329 2.86 -4.50 -5.68
C TYR A 329 2.47 -5.22 -4.39
N PHE A 330 2.00 -6.46 -4.50
CA PHE A 330 1.63 -7.29 -3.34
C PHE A 330 2.82 -7.53 -2.39
N GLU A 331 3.99 -7.96 -2.92
CA GLU A 331 5.18 -8.18 -2.09
C GLU A 331 5.71 -6.85 -1.52
N THR A 332 5.59 -5.75 -2.26
CA THR A 332 5.94 -4.40 -1.79
C THR A 332 5.05 -3.98 -0.62
N LYS A 333 3.72 -4.18 -0.73
CA LYS A 333 2.80 -3.88 0.38
C LYS A 333 3.07 -4.74 1.60
N LYS A 334 3.41 -6.02 1.42
CA LYS A 334 3.82 -6.89 2.53
C LYS A 334 5.09 -6.40 3.22
N ALA A 335 6.07 -5.91 2.46
CA ALA A 335 7.30 -5.36 3.01
C ALA A 335 7.08 -3.99 3.67
N MET A 336 6.04 -3.25 3.27
CA MET A 336 5.73 -1.90 3.76
C MET A 336 4.22 -1.76 4.06
N PRO A 337 3.70 -2.44 5.10
CA PRO A 337 2.26 -2.54 5.34
C PRO A 337 1.58 -1.20 5.65
N ASP A 338 2.29 -0.23 6.19
CA ASP A 338 1.80 1.11 6.55
C ASP A 338 1.99 2.17 5.44
N LYS A 339 2.61 1.81 4.31
CA LYS A 339 2.93 2.76 3.23
C LYS A 339 1.89 2.72 2.10
N GLU A 340 1.76 3.85 1.40
CA GLU A 340 0.86 3.98 0.26
C GLU A 340 1.40 3.22 -0.97
N MET A 341 0.51 2.49 -1.64
CA MET A 341 0.80 1.89 -2.93
C MET A 341 0.00 2.63 -4.00
N MET A 342 0.67 3.31 -4.89
CA MET A 342 0.06 4.11 -5.96
C MET A 342 0.32 3.43 -7.31
N ALA A 343 -0.73 3.11 -8.05
CA ALA A 343 -0.61 2.65 -9.44
C ALA A 343 -0.76 3.80 -10.41
N TYR A 344 0.18 3.95 -11.34
CA TYR A 344 -0.06 4.63 -12.59
C TYR A 344 -0.59 3.61 -13.59
N GLN A 345 -1.84 3.80 -14.04
CA GLN A 345 -2.56 2.80 -14.85
C GLN A 345 -2.14 2.86 -16.32
N PHE A 346 -0.86 2.57 -16.53
CA PHE A 346 -0.18 2.44 -17.80
C PHE A 346 0.79 1.24 -17.77
N GLY A 347 1.12 0.66 -18.92
CA GLY A 347 1.95 -0.55 -18.95
C GLY A 347 1.29 -1.79 -18.36
N SER A 348 2.04 -2.63 -17.67
CA SER A 348 1.60 -3.91 -17.10
C SER A 348 1.81 -4.03 -15.58
N ALA A 349 2.53 -3.12 -14.94
CA ALA A 349 2.63 -3.09 -13.47
C ALA A 349 1.45 -2.30 -12.88
N LEU A 350 0.28 -2.92 -12.84
CA LEU A 350 -0.98 -2.23 -12.49
C LEU A 350 -1.41 -2.46 -11.04
N GLY A 351 -1.10 -3.63 -10.45
CA GLY A 351 -1.57 -4.00 -9.11
C GLY A 351 -3.08 -4.28 -9.06
N GLU A 352 -3.68 -4.72 -10.17
CA GLU A 352 -5.14 -4.86 -10.32
C GLU A 352 -5.67 -6.26 -10.04
N GLY A 353 -4.79 -7.27 -9.98
CA GLY A 353 -5.16 -8.68 -9.87
C GLY A 353 -5.19 -9.22 -8.44
N PHE A 354 -5.87 -10.34 -8.25
CA PHE A 354 -5.78 -11.11 -7.01
C PHE A 354 -4.43 -11.82 -6.93
N VAL A 355 -3.75 -11.71 -5.79
CA VAL A 355 -2.48 -12.37 -5.51
C VAL A 355 -2.62 -13.23 -4.26
N ASP A 356 -2.36 -14.54 -4.38
CA ASP A 356 -2.51 -15.51 -3.28
C ASP A 356 -3.89 -15.44 -2.59
N GLY A 357 -4.94 -15.08 -3.33
CA GLY A 357 -6.30 -14.91 -2.83
C GLY A 357 -6.58 -13.57 -2.14
N VAL A 358 -5.61 -12.65 -2.10
CA VAL A 358 -5.76 -11.30 -1.56
C VAL A 358 -6.26 -10.36 -2.64
N SER A 359 -7.29 -9.57 -2.33
CA SER A 359 -7.89 -8.59 -3.24
C SER A 359 -6.93 -7.40 -3.46
N PRO A 360 -6.89 -6.81 -4.67
CA PRO A 360 -6.09 -5.61 -4.92
C PRO A 360 -6.42 -4.45 -3.98
N GLY A 361 -7.66 -4.27 -3.55
CA GLY A 361 -8.03 -3.25 -2.57
C GLY A 361 -7.42 -3.42 -1.18
N ASP A 362 -6.85 -4.59 -0.88
CA ASP A 362 -6.14 -4.83 0.38
C ASP A 362 -4.65 -4.45 0.32
N TYR A 363 -4.08 -4.31 -0.90
CA TYR A 363 -2.67 -3.96 -1.06
C TYR A 363 -2.42 -2.70 -1.89
N MET A 364 -3.43 -2.15 -2.59
CA MET A 364 -3.35 -0.88 -3.32
C MET A 364 -4.07 0.23 -2.57
N SER A 365 -3.59 1.47 -2.69
CA SER A 365 -4.16 2.65 -2.04
C SER A 365 -4.76 3.64 -3.03
N ILE A 366 -4.06 3.91 -4.13
CA ILE A 366 -4.39 4.98 -5.09
C ILE A 366 -4.22 4.48 -6.52
N CYS A 367 -5.19 4.79 -7.37
CA CYS A 367 -5.15 4.51 -8.80
C CYS A 367 -5.14 5.81 -9.61
N VAL A 368 -4.10 6.02 -10.39
CA VAL A 368 -3.91 7.19 -11.24
C VAL A 368 -4.03 6.79 -12.70
N GLY A 369 -5.00 7.36 -13.42
CA GLY A 369 -5.18 7.12 -14.85
C GLY A 369 -4.09 7.79 -15.70
N ASP A 370 -3.91 7.33 -16.92
CA ASP A 370 -3.07 7.96 -17.92
C ASP A 370 -3.62 9.33 -18.35
N TYR A 371 -2.80 10.13 -19.05
CA TYR A 371 -3.13 11.52 -19.43
C TYR A 371 -4.49 11.66 -20.13
N GLY A 372 -5.30 12.57 -19.63
CA GLY A 372 -6.65 12.83 -20.11
C GLY A 372 -7.69 11.78 -19.70
N ARG A 373 -7.31 10.79 -18.89
CA ARG A 373 -8.17 9.73 -18.42
C ARG A 373 -8.37 9.79 -16.91
N ALA A 374 -9.52 9.30 -16.47
CA ALA A 374 -9.74 9.00 -15.07
C ALA A 374 -9.10 7.66 -14.72
N GLY A 375 -8.62 7.53 -13.50
CA GLY A 375 -8.28 6.23 -12.93
C GLY A 375 -9.55 5.39 -12.73
N TYR A 376 -9.40 4.08 -12.69
CA TYR A 376 -10.49 3.15 -12.40
C TYR A 376 -10.19 2.33 -11.13
N PRO A 377 -11.22 2.10 -10.30
CA PRO A 377 -11.03 1.35 -9.07
C PRO A 377 -10.85 -0.15 -9.33
N TYR A 378 -10.01 -0.78 -8.54
CA TYR A 378 -9.84 -2.22 -8.50
C TYR A 378 -10.86 -2.88 -7.55
N ASP A 379 -10.88 -4.22 -7.53
CA ASP A 379 -11.73 -4.93 -6.58
C ASP A 379 -11.40 -4.53 -5.12
N GLY A 380 -12.43 -4.22 -4.34
CA GLY A 380 -12.27 -3.68 -2.98
C GLY A 380 -12.01 -2.17 -2.88
N MET A 381 -11.87 -1.46 -4.01
CA MET A 381 -11.68 -0.01 -4.06
C MET A 381 -12.92 0.72 -4.58
N THR A 382 -12.94 2.04 -4.45
CA THR A 382 -13.97 2.93 -4.98
C THR A 382 -13.36 4.05 -5.81
N ARG A 383 -14.17 4.86 -6.47
CA ARG A 383 -13.70 6.05 -7.19
C ARG A 383 -13.00 7.07 -6.29
N ALA A 384 -13.28 7.06 -4.99
CA ALA A 384 -12.57 7.89 -4.02
C ALA A 384 -11.06 7.58 -3.95
N ASN A 385 -10.66 6.37 -4.35
CA ASN A 385 -9.26 5.97 -4.45
C ASN A 385 -8.61 6.33 -5.81
N CYS A 386 -9.33 6.98 -6.72
CA CYS A 386 -8.89 7.16 -8.11
C CYS A 386 -8.76 8.63 -8.50
N SER A 387 -7.87 8.92 -9.47
CA SER A 387 -7.82 10.23 -10.11
C SER A 387 -9.01 10.45 -11.03
N TYR A 388 -9.64 11.62 -10.94
CA TYR A 388 -10.65 12.08 -11.90
C TYR A 388 -10.04 12.45 -13.23
N GLN A 389 -8.92 13.14 -13.17
CA GLN A 389 -8.21 13.69 -14.32
C GLN A 389 -6.72 13.53 -14.10
N SER A 390 -6.00 13.21 -15.17
CA SER A 390 -4.54 13.24 -15.24
C SER A 390 -4.10 14.27 -16.27
N SER A 391 -3.42 15.31 -15.79
CA SER A 391 -2.96 16.45 -16.58
C SER A 391 -1.48 16.34 -16.87
N GLU A 392 -1.06 16.70 -18.06
CA GLU A 392 0.35 16.80 -18.44
C GLU A 392 0.68 18.27 -18.79
N PHE A 393 1.39 18.94 -17.89
CA PHE A 393 1.60 20.39 -17.96
C PHE A 393 2.72 20.80 -18.93
N ALA A 394 3.74 19.96 -19.16
CA ALA A 394 4.79 20.30 -20.10
C ALA A 394 4.23 20.46 -21.54
N GLN A 395 3.30 19.57 -21.93
CA GLN A 395 2.64 19.60 -23.23
C GLN A 395 1.26 20.27 -23.21
N TRP A 396 0.83 20.78 -22.07
CA TRP A 396 -0.45 21.47 -21.87
C TRP A 396 -1.66 20.62 -22.25
N ARG A 397 -1.65 19.34 -21.79
CA ARG A 397 -2.74 18.41 -22.05
C ARG A 397 -3.65 18.28 -20.83
N SER A 398 -4.95 18.24 -21.06
CA SER A 398 -5.96 17.96 -20.04
C SER A 398 -5.82 18.79 -18.77
N VAL A 399 -5.37 20.04 -18.92
CA VAL A 399 -5.16 20.97 -17.80
C VAL A 399 -6.48 21.37 -17.13
N PRO A 400 -6.47 21.79 -15.85
CA PRO A 400 -7.65 22.25 -15.16
C PRO A 400 -8.36 23.40 -15.90
N THR A 401 -9.68 23.30 -16.02
CA THR A 401 -10.60 24.36 -16.46
C THR A 401 -11.70 24.51 -15.42
N GLU A 402 -12.39 25.63 -15.38
CA GLU A 402 -13.52 25.81 -14.45
C GLU A 402 -14.55 24.69 -14.55
N SER A 403 -14.89 24.27 -15.77
CA SER A 403 -15.85 23.19 -16.02
C SER A 403 -15.36 21.83 -15.47
N THR A 404 -14.12 21.46 -15.74
CA THR A 404 -13.57 20.19 -15.28
C THR A 404 -13.34 20.16 -13.78
N VAL A 405 -12.92 21.27 -13.18
CA VAL A 405 -12.80 21.42 -11.71
C VAL A 405 -14.17 21.32 -11.04
N ASN A 406 -15.20 22.02 -11.57
CA ASN A 406 -16.56 21.90 -11.05
C ASN A 406 -17.08 20.46 -11.13
N THR A 407 -16.78 19.73 -12.23
CA THR A 407 -17.15 18.31 -12.34
C THR A 407 -16.41 17.47 -11.31
N PHE A 408 -15.12 17.70 -11.11
CA PHE A 408 -14.33 17.00 -10.10
C PHE A 408 -14.90 17.21 -8.69
N MET A 409 -15.26 18.43 -8.33
CA MET A 409 -15.81 18.72 -7.00
C MET A 409 -17.17 18.03 -6.76
N ASN A 410 -17.92 17.74 -7.81
CA ASN A 410 -19.28 17.16 -7.72
C ASN A 410 -19.35 15.64 -7.99
N ASN A 411 -18.22 14.98 -8.20
CA ASN A 411 -18.18 13.52 -8.41
C ASN A 411 -17.53 12.77 -7.22
N GLU A 412 -17.41 11.46 -7.33
CA GLU A 412 -16.91 10.56 -6.29
C GLU A 412 -15.39 10.38 -6.32
N TYR A 413 -14.68 10.92 -7.30
CA TYR A 413 -13.22 10.77 -7.42
C TYR A 413 -12.49 11.58 -6.35
N GLY A 414 -11.42 10.96 -5.78
CA GLY A 414 -10.64 11.57 -4.70
C GLY A 414 -9.50 12.47 -5.18
N TYR A 415 -8.97 12.24 -6.38
CA TYR A 415 -7.69 12.84 -6.77
C TYR A 415 -7.74 13.55 -8.11
N TRP A 416 -6.89 14.58 -8.24
CA TRP A 416 -6.46 15.17 -9.50
C TRP A 416 -4.95 14.97 -9.64
N MET A 417 -4.49 14.36 -10.73
CA MET A 417 -3.07 14.15 -10.99
C MET A 417 -2.53 15.17 -11.97
N ILE A 418 -1.30 15.61 -11.73
CA ILE A 418 -0.55 16.53 -12.59
C ILE A 418 0.87 15.98 -12.77
N PHE A 419 1.35 15.97 -13.99
CA PHE A 419 2.74 15.67 -14.35
C PHE A 419 3.46 16.90 -14.90
N SER A 420 4.77 17.03 -14.60
CA SER A 420 5.67 18.06 -15.12
C SER A 420 5.26 19.51 -14.79
N LEU A 421 4.78 19.71 -13.57
CA LEU A 421 4.48 21.06 -13.05
C LEU A 421 5.79 21.85 -12.88
N TRP A 422 5.82 23.08 -13.39
CA TRP A 422 6.95 23.99 -13.22
C TRP A 422 8.30 23.46 -13.73
N ASN A 423 8.29 22.69 -14.78
CA ASN A 423 9.51 22.13 -15.34
C ASN A 423 10.39 23.16 -16.07
N SER A 424 9.94 24.42 -16.20
CA SER A 424 10.72 25.52 -16.72
C SER A 424 10.22 26.89 -16.21
N ALA A 425 11.10 27.87 -16.14
CA ALA A 425 10.77 29.24 -15.74
C ALA A 425 9.66 29.87 -16.62
N SER A 426 9.63 29.56 -17.90
CA SER A 426 8.63 30.10 -18.84
C SER A 426 7.20 29.58 -18.59
N GLN A 427 7.06 28.47 -17.89
CA GLN A 427 5.77 27.85 -17.60
C GLN A 427 5.16 28.31 -16.26
N GLN A 428 5.93 28.91 -15.38
CA GLN A 428 5.53 29.21 -14.00
C GLN A 428 4.18 29.94 -13.89
N LYS A 429 4.02 31.04 -14.63
CA LYS A 429 2.78 31.83 -14.60
C LYS A 429 1.58 31.05 -15.12
N ARG A 430 1.76 30.36 -16.23
CA ARG A 430 0.71 29.54 -16.85
C ARG A 430 0.27 28.41 -15.94
N ASP A 431 1.22 27.70 -15.35
CA ASP A 431 0.97 26.57 -14.45
C ASP A 431 0.28 27.05 -13.16
N PHE A 432 0.70 28.21 -12.64
CA PHE A 432 0.05 28.84 -11.50
C PHE A 432 -1.43 29.14 -11.75
N GLU A 433 -1.77 29.73 -12.90
CA GLU A 433 -3.16 30.06 -13.24
C GLU A 433 -4.04 28.80 -13.31
N ALA A 434 -3.53 27.71 -13.87
CA ALA A 434 -4.27 26.43 -13.90
C ALA A 434 -4.43 25.81 -12.51
N MET A 435 -3.37 25.85 -11.69
CA MET A 435 -3.43 25.35 -10.31
C MET A 435 -4.36 26.19 -9.44
N ASN A 436 -4.45 27.48 -9.70
CA ASN A 436 -5.35 28.38 -8.96
C ASN A 436 -6.83 28.01 -9.16
N LEU A 437 -7.20 27.45 -10.31
CA LEU A 437 -8.56 26.93 -10.51
C LEU A 437 -8.86 25.74 -9.55
N LEU A 438 -7.89 24.86 -9.33
CA LEU A 438 -8.03 23.79 -8.35
C LEU A 438 -8.14 24.33 -6.92
N SER A 439 -7.34 25.35 -6.57
CA SER A 439 -7.43 26.01 -5.26
C SER A 439 -8.82 26.58 -5.01
N ARG A 440 -9.37 27.32 -5.96
CA ARG A 440 -10.74 27.88 -5.88
C ARG A 440 -11.79 26.77 -5.75
N GLY A 441 -11.63 25.69 -6.50
CA GLY A 441 -12.56 24.56 -6.42
C GLY A 441 -12.51 23.84 -5.07
N ILE A 442 -11.30 23.50 -4.60
CA ILE A 442 -11.09 22.67 -3.42
C ILE A 442 -11.22 23.48 -2.11
N TYR A 443 -10.65 24.69 -2.07
CA TYR A 443 -10.56 25.52 -0.84
C TYR A 443 -11.48 26.74 -0.88
N GLY A 444 -12.03 27.10 -2.03
CA GLY A 444 -12.84 28.30 -2.19
C GLY A 444 -12.04 29.63 -2.16
N VAL A 445 -10.73 29.56 -2.23
CA VAL A 445 -9.80 30.71 -2.18
C VAL A 445 -8.73 30.63 -3.24
N ASP A 446 -8.11 31.75 -3.54
CA ASP A 446 -6.96 31.81 -4.45
C ASP A 446 -5.69 31.31 -3.77
N MET A 447 -4.72 30.95 -4.58
CA MET A 447 -3.35 30.74 -4.10
C MET A 447 -2.62 32.08 -3.96
N LYS A 448 -1.72 32.15 -2.99
CA LYS A 448 -0.74 33.22 -2.90
C LYS A 448 0.16 33.20 -4.13
N LYS A 449 0.46 34.33 -4.71
CA LYS A 449 1.44 34.42 -5.79
C LYS A 449 2.80 33.95 -5.30
N PRO A 450 3.43 32.99 -5.97
CA PRO A 450 4.77 32.56 -5.59
C PRO A 450 5.76 33.71 -5.72
N THR A 451 6.73 33.75 -4.83
CA THR A 451 7.75 34.79 -4.83
C THR A 451 9.12 34.31 -5.28
N ILE A 452 9.34 33.00 -5.19
CA ILE A 452 10.63 32.38 -5.51
C ILE A 452 10.45 31.12 -6.37
N TYR A 453 11.52 30.75 -7.06
CA TYR A 453 11.62 29.54 -7.85
C TYR A 453 12.98 28.88 -7.67
N TYR A 454 13.00 27.58 -7.49
CA TYR A 454 14.21 26.76 -7.43
C TYR A 454 14.47 26.17 -8.81
N PRO A 455 15.50 26.62 -9.54
CA PRO A 455 15.64 26.33 -10.98
C PRO A 455 16.06 24.92 -11.31
N ALA A 456 16.69 24.19 -10.39
CA ALA A 456 17.15 22.83 -10.60
C ALA A 456 17.10 22.01 -9.31
N THR A 457 16.96 20.69 -9.46
CA THR A 457 16.96 19.77 -8.32
C THR A 457 18.30 19.75 -7.58
N THR A 458 19.41 19.90 -8.30
CA THR A 458 20.76 19.89 -7.76
C THR A 458 21.21 21.26 -7.24
N SER A 459 20.29 22.12 -6.87
CA SER A 459 20.58 23.45 -6.30
C SER A 459 19.57 23.81 -5.23
N LEU A 460 20.05 24.37 -4.12
CA LEU A 460 19.23 25.01 -3.08
C LEU A 460 19.07 26.53 -3.29
N GLU A 461 19.67 27.07 -4.34
CA GLU A 461 19.55 28.48 -4.68
C GLU A 461 18.19 28.78 -5.30
N SER A 462 17.46 29.70 -4.73
CA SER A 462 16.22 30.21 -5.28
C SER A 462 16.42 31.51 -6.07
N LYS A 463 15.52 31.77 -7.00
CA LYS A 463 15.46 33.03 -7.78
C LYS A 463 14.09 33.66 -7.62
N PRO A 464 14.00 34.99 -7.67
CA PRO A 464 12.71 35.67 -7.70
C PRO A 464 11.91 35.30 -8.96
N ILE A 465 10.59 35.27 -8.82
CA ILE A 465 9.68 35.14 -9.95
C ILE A 465 9.33 36.55 -10.44
N GLU A 466 9.50 36.79 -11.72
CA GLU A 466 9.01 37.98 -12.42
C GLU A 466 7.62 37.68 -13.01
N TRP A 467 6.59 38.39 -12.53
CA TRP A 467 5.20 38.23 -12.95
C TRP A 467 4.83 39.15 -14.12
#